data_627375f5d2b9b7486e3c5be41d6655b6
#
_entry.id   627375f5d2b9b7486e3c5be41d6655b6
#
_cell.length_a   1.000
_cell.length_b   1.000
_cell.length_c   1.000
_cell.angle_alpha   90.00
_cell.angle_beta   90.00
_cell.angle_gamma   90.00
#
_symmetry.space_group_name_H-M   'P 1'
#
loop_
_entity.id
_entity.type
_entity.pdbx_description
1 polymer ?
#
loop_
_entity_poly.entity_id
_entity_poly.type
_entity_poly.pdbx_seq_one_letter_code
_entity_poly.pdbx_strand_id
1 'polypeptide(L)'
;MTERKKIGLIIVNPESIYQQRVMNGVFSRCDMYGYDVAVFCPLVNAKHYYRNYLLGELNIFNLADFDKLDGVILTPLTYDTEGNKEQTDRLVQRIKESGKPAVTLDLPMGGFEMICTDDRSAMADITEHIVGVHGCRDIVILAGMKDYYVTDERLEGIKDTYAAHNILFDESKVFYGDFWYTGGEALGDKIISGEIPRPEAVISMSDHMAMGLANRLMENGIRVPEDIIITGFDCVPESAINTPSITSYVPAAAQAAQKAVARLHELIENVGPDPNEKWEFEKGLFIGSRCGF
;
A
#
# COMPACT_ATOMS: atom_id res chain seq x y z
N MET A 1 35.18 5.91 19.47
CA MET A 1 33.82 5.44 19.09
C MET A 1 33.72 5.63 17.60
N THR A 2 33.53 4.57 16.83
CA THR A 2 33.26 4.69 15.39
C THR A 2 31.93 5.44 15.21
N GLU A 3 31.93 6.44 14.33
CA GLU A 3 30.71 7.20 14.02
C GLU A 3 29.69 6.22 13.42
N ARG A 4 28.45 6.28 13.93
CA ARG A 4 27.36 5.42 13.41
C ARG A 4 27.00 5.88 12.02
N LYS A 5 26.76 4.95 11.10
CA LYS A 5 26.23 5.25 9.76
C LYS A 5 24.81 5.79 9.86
N LYS A 6 24.45 6.66 8.91
CA LYS A 6 23.19 7.39 8.92
C LYS A 6 22.39 7.08 7.66
N ILE A 7 21.19 6.56 7.84
CA ILE A 7 20.26 6.26 6.77
C ILE A 7 19.20 7.37 6.69
N GLY A 8 19.01 7.93 5.50
CA GLY A 8 17.90 8.84 5.22
C GLY A 8 16.64 8.06 4.87
N LEU A 9 15.52 8.30 5.54
CA LEU A 9 14.22 7.77 5.21
C LEU A 9 13.32 8.90 4.70
N ILE A 10 12.91 8.81 3.43
CA ILE A 10 12.04 9.79 2.76
C ILE A 10 10.64 9.22 2.67
N ILE A 11 9.73 9.75 3.46
CA ILE A 11 8.32 9.30 3.58
C ILE A 11 7.37 10.50 3.58
N VAL A 12 6.07 10.25 3.45
CA VAL A 12 4.99 11.26 3.61
C VAL A 12 3.88 10.67 4.46
N ASN A 13 3.20 11.48 5.27
CA ASN A 13 2.08 11.08 6.11
C ASN A 13 2.43 9.92 7.09
N PRO A 14 3.20 10.20 8.14
CA PRO A 14 3.68 9.20 9.08
C PRO A 14 2.56 8.55 9.91
N GLU A 15 1.35 9.12 9.88
CA GLU A 15 0.17 8.59 10.59
C GLU A 15 -0.49 7.44 9.83
N SER A 16 -0.24 7.28 8.52
CA SER A 16 -0.80 6.15 7.77
C SER A 16 -0.23 4.82 8.26
N ILE A 17 -1.09 3.80 8.33
CA ILE A 17 -0.68 2.47 8.83
C ILE A 17 0.45 1.87 7.96
N TYR A 18 0.44 2.10 6.64
CA TYR A 18 1.50 1.68 5.75
C TYR A 18 2.85 2.29 6.15
N GLN A 19 2.89 3.63 6.35
CA GLN A 19 4.14 4.31 6.75
C GLN A 19 4.60 3.91 8.15
N GLN A 20 3.69 3.68 9.08
CA GLN A 20 4.04 3.17 10.41
C GLN A 20 4.71 1.79 10.32
N ARG A 21 4.17 0.88 9.48
CA ARG A 21 4.79 -0.43 9.24
C ARG A 21 6.16 -0.30 8.60
N VAL A 22 6.30 0.56 7.58
CA VAL A 22 7.60 0.84 6.95
C VAL A 22 8.59 1.39 7.96
N MET A 23 8.22 2.42 8.73
CA MET A 23 9.10 2.99 9.78
C MET A 23 9.55 1.94 10.80
N ASN A 24 8.62 1.11 11.29
CA ASN A 24 8.95 0.03 12.23
C ASN A 24 9.94 -0.97 11.62
N GLY A 25 9.76 -1.33 10.36
CA GLY A 25 10.70 -2.21 9.64
C GLY A 25 12.08 -1.58 9.48
N VAL A 26 12.14 -0.32 9.06
CA VAL A 26 13.40 0.42 8.90
C VAL A 26 14.11 0.57 10.25
N PHE A 27 13.42 1.03 11.30
CA PHE A 27 14.05 1.28 12.59
C PHE A 27 14.58 0.00 13.23
N SER A 28 13.78 -1.09 13.22
CA SER A 28 14.20 -2.36 13.80
C SER A 28 15.44 -2.91 13.10
N ARG A 29 15.50 -2.84 11.77
CA ARG A 29 16.65 -3.36 11.03
C ARG A 29 17.89 -2.46 11.11
N CYS A 30 17.71 -1.14 11.09
CA CYS A 30 18.79 -0.19 11.30
C CYS A 30 19.42 -0.34 12.69
N ASP A 31 18.61 -0.59 13.71
CA ASP A 31 19.12 -0.85 15.07
C ASP A 31 20.01 -2.09 15.13
N MET A 32 19.64 -3.18 14.45
CA MET A 32 20.46 -4.40 14.36
C MET A 32 21.83 -4.14 13.71
N TYR A 33 21.91 -3.22 12.73
CA TYR A 33 23.19 -2.84 12.10
C TYR A 33 23.91 -1.72 12.85
N GLY A 34 23.32 -1.15 13.91
CA GLY A 34 23.86 -0.01 14.63
C GLY A 34 23.85 1.28 13.82
N TYR A 35 22.85 1.46 12.95
CA TYR A 35 22.67 2.67 12.13
C TYR A 35 21.73 3.66 12.80
N ASP A 36 21.96 4.95 12.56
CA ASP A 36 21.04 6.03 12.89
C ASP A 36 20.10 6.29 11.70
N VAL A 37 18.87 6.71 11.97
CA VAL A 37 17.90 7.02 10.93
C VAL A 37 17.49 8.49 11.01
N ALA A 38 17.65 9.22 9.91
CA ALA A 38 17.15 10.58 9.73
C ALA A 38 15.87 10.50 8.87
N VAL A 39 14.71 10.85 9.45
CA VAL A 39 13.42 10.82 8.75
C VAL A 39 13.08 12.19 8.21
N PHE A 40 12.84 12.28 6.90
CA PHE A 40 12.38 13.47 6.22
C PHE A 40 10.92 13.24 5.82
N CYS A 41 10.01 13.87 6.55
CA CYS A 41 8.60 13.52 6.49
C CYS A 41 7.70 14.76 6.58
N PRO A 42 7.03 15.19 5.49
CA PRO A 42 5.90 16.07 5.58
C PRO A 42 4.70 15.37 6.23
N LEU A 43 3.90 16.12 6.98
CA LEU A 43 2.76 15.57 7.71
C LEU A 43 1.51 15.43 6.85
N VAL A 44 1.52 15.93 5.63
CA VAL A 44 0.36 15.95 4.74
C VAL A 44 0.23 14.66 3.92
N ASN A 45 -1.01 14.30 3.62
CA ASN A 45 -1.30 13.32 2.60
C ASN A 45 -1.24 14.00 1.22
N ALA A 46 -0.25 13.64 0.40
CA ALA A 46 0.02 14.24 -0.91
C ALA A 46 -1.17 14.23 -1.89
N LYS A 47 -2.19 13.41 -1.63
CA LYS A 47 -3.34 13.20 -2.53
C LYS A 47 -4.53 14.12 -2.25
N HIS A 48 -4.58 14.81 -1.09
CA HIS A 48 -5.80 15.47 -0.60
C HIS A 48 -5.66 16.97 -0.35
N TYR A 49 -4.53 17.61 -0.72
CA TYR A 49 -4.30 19.01 -0.45
C TYR A 49 -4.13 19.86 -1.72
N TYR A 50 -4.37 21.17 -1.59
CA TYR A 50 -4.09 22.11 -2.66
C TYR A 50 -2.61 22.03 -3.07
N ARG A 51 -2.35 22.05 -4.38
CA ARG A 51 -1.00 21.90 -4.94
C ARG A 51 0.04 22.77 -4.26
N ASN A 52 -0.23 24.06 -4.08
CA ASN A 52 0.74 24.99 -3.50
C ASN A 52 1.08 24.66 -2.03
N TYR A 53 0.11 24.19 -1.26
CA TYR A 53 0.34 23.72 0.10
C TYR A 53 1.23 22.49 0.12
N LEU A 54 0.89 21.51 -0.69
CA LEU A 54 1.66 20.28 -0.82
C LEU A 54 3.10 20.55 -1.25
N LEU A 55 3.32 21.44 -2.26
CA LEU A 55 4.67 21.80 -2.69
C LEU A 55 5.47 22.47 -1.57
N GLY A 56 4.80 23.27 -0.71
CA GLY A 56 5.41 23.85 0.49
C GLY A 56 5.87 22.78 1.48
N GLU A 57 5.04 21.80 1.75
CA GLU A 57 5.34 20.70 2.68
C GLU A 57 6.48 19.80 2.15
N LEU A 58 6.48 19.48 0.85
CA LEU A 58 7.55 18.69 0.23
C LEU A 58 8.92 19.38 0.26
N ASN A 59 9.00 20.67 0.57
CA ASN A 59 10.29 21.35 0.76
C ASN A 59 11.12 20.76 1.91
N ILE A 60 10.53 19.98 2.82
CA ILE A 60 11.28 19.27 3.86
C ILE A 60 12.35 18.36 3.26
N PHE A 61 12.13 17.82 2.05
CA PHE A 61 13.12 16.99 1.35
C PHE A 61 14.38 17.77 0.96
N ASN A 62 14.29 19.11 0.86
CA ASN A 62 15.44 19.98 0.60
C ASN A 62 16.37 20.11 1.82
N LEU A 63 15.90 19.77 3.02
CA LEU A 63 16.71 19.76 4.25
C LEU A 63 17.65 18.54 4.30
N ALA A 64 17.39 17.51 3.50
CA ALA A 64 18.27 16.35 3.43
C ALA A 64 19.63 16.74 2.82
N ASP A 65 20.68 16.64 3.62
CA ASP A 65 22.07 16.75 3.20
C ASP A 65 22.60 15.34 2.91
N PHE A 66 22.49 14.90 1.67
CA PHE A 66 22.83 13.54 1.28
C PHE A 66 24.33 13.22 1.44
N ASP A 67 25.21 14.23 1.47
CA ASP A 67 26.63 14.02 1.72
C ASP A 67 26.89 13.53 3.16
N LYS A 68 25.98 13.84 4.10
CA LYS A 68 26.03 13.39 5.49
C LYS A 68 25.31 12.09 5.75
N LEU A 69 24.70 11.48 4.75
CA LEU A 69 24.04 10.19 4.83
C LEU A 69 24.93 9.11 4.18
N ASP A 70 24.78 7.88 4.62
CA ASP A 70 25.46 6.73 4.04
C ASP A 70 24.59 6.00 3.01
N GLY A 71 23.27 6.17 3.09
CA GLY A 71 22.30 5.62 2.15
C GLY A 71 20.91 6.18 2.35
N VAL A 72 20.01 5.91 1.39
CA VAL A 72 18.64 6.48 1.38
C VAL A 72 17.60 5.40 1.08
N ILE A 73 16.49 5.42 1.82
CA ILE A 73 15.28 4.65 1.55
C ILE A 73 14.16 5.62 1.19
N LEU A 74 13.45 5.31 0.10
CA LEU A 74 12.37 6.13 -0.46
C LEU A 74 11.07 5.34 -0.47
N THR A 75 9.96 5.98 -0.14
CA THR A 75 8.60 5.42 -0.28
C THR A 75 7.78 6.20 -1.31
N PRO A 76 8.15 6.19 -2.59
CA PRO A 76 7.60 7.08 -3.61
C PRO A 76 6.10 6.89 -3.84
N LEU A 77 5.56 5.71 -3.54
CA LEU A 77 4.14 5.39 -3.61
C LEU A 77 3.24 6.46 -2.96
N THR A 78 3.73 7.15 -1.93
CA THR A 78 2.96 8.10 -1.15
C THR A 78 3.12 9.55 -1.59
N TYR A 79 4.11 9.87 -2.41
CA TYR A 79 4.40 11.25 -2.82
C TYR A 79 4.80 11.44 -4.29
N ASP A 80 5.17 10.39 -5.04
CA ASP A 80 5.47 10.52 -6.47
C ASP A 80 4.17 10.53 -7.26
N THR A 81 3.65 11.72 -7.50
CA THR A 81 2.44 11.97 -8.26
C THR A 81 2.76 12.91 -9.42
N GLU A 82 1.95 12.90 -10.47
CA GLU A 82 2.13 13.79 -11.61
C GLU A 82 2.23 15.27 -11.20
N GLY A 83 1.44 15.67 -10.19
CA GLY A 83 1.46 17.03 -9.63
C GLY A 83 2.77 17.44 -8.95
N ASN A 84 3.59 16.47 -8.53
CA ASN A 84 4.83 16.67 -7.75
C ASN A 84 6.08 16.24 -8.52
N LYS A 85 5.96 15.90 -9.78
CA LYS A 85 7.02 15.30 -10.57
C LYS A 85 8.33 16.10 -10.57
N GLU A 86 8.23 17.42 -10.65
CA GLU A 86 9.40 18.29 -10.61
C GLU A 86 10.17 18.19 -9.28
N GLN A 87 9.49 18.09 -8.14
CA GLN A 87 10.09 17.98 -6.81
C GLN A 87 10.73 16.59 -6.62
N THR A 88 10.04 15.54 -7.06
CA THR A 88 10.55 14.19 -6.96
C THR A 88 11.73 13.94 -7.90
N ASP A 89 11.72 14.50 -9.10
CA ASP A 89 12.87 14.45 -10.02
C ASP A 89 14.09 15.19 -9.45
N ARG A 90 13.91 16.35 -8.82
CA ARG A 90 14.99 17.07 -8.11
C ARG A 90 15.54 16.24 -6.94
N LEU A 91 14.66 15.60 -6.17
CA LEU A 91 15.07 14.71 -5.07
C LEU A 91 15.96 13.57 -5.61
N VAL A 92 15.50 12.88 -6.64
CA VAL A 92 16.25 11.80 -7.31
C VAL A 92 17.60 12.31 -7.82
N GLN A 93 17.63 13.48 -8.48
CA GLN A 93 18.86 14.05 -9.01
C GLN A 93 19.88 14.33 -7.90
N ARG A 94 19.47 14.93 -6.79
CA ARG A 94 20.33 15.22 -5.64
C ARG A 94 20.91 13.96 -5.01
N ILE A 95 20.10 12.88 -4.90
CA ILE A 95 20.58 11.59 -4.39
C ILE A 95 21.64 11.01 -5.35
N LYS A 96 21.41 11.05 -6.67
CA LYS A 96 22.39 10.58 -7.66
C LYS A 96 23.69 11.39 -7.63
N GLU A 97 23.61 12.70 -7.50
CA GLU A 97 24.77 13.58 -7.42
C GLU A 97 25.63 13.32 -6.19
N SER A 98 25.01 12.92 -5.06
CA SER A 98 25.75 12.55 -3.84
C SER A 98 26.51 11.23 -3.97
N GLY A 99 26.21 10.40 -4.99
CA GLY A 99 26.79 9.08 -5.16
C GLY A 99 26.40 8.06 -4.09
N LYS A 100 25.44 8.38 -3.22
CA LYS A 100 25.01 7.49 -2.16
C LYS A 100 24.05 6.41 -2.69
N PRO A 101 24.14 5.16 -2.20
CA PRO A 101 23.20 4.13 -2.57
C PRO A 101 21.78 4.47 -2.09
N ALA A 102 20.79 4.11 -2.90
CA ALA A 102 19.38 4.29 -2.56
C ALA A 102 18.56 3.07 -2.98
N VAL A 103 17.50 2.81 -2.20
CA VAL A 103 16.51 1.75 -2.45
C VAL A 103 15.12 2.35 -2.35
N THR A 104 14.21 1.92 -3.23
CA THR A 104 12.80 2.34 -3.21
C THR A 104 11.91 1.22 -2.69
N LEU A 105 10.77 1.60 -2.10
CA LEU A 105 9.72 0.67 -1.67
C LEU A 105 8.48 0.85 -2.54
N ASP A 106 7.95 -0.26 -3.04
CA ASP A 106 6.64 -0.44 -3.67
C ASP A 106 6.37 0.41 -4.94
N LEU A 107 7.30 1.27 -5.35
CA LEU A 107 7.20 2.01 -6.62
C LEU A 107 8.60 2.27 -7.18
N PRO A 108 8.84 1.99 -8.47
CA PRO A 108 10.14 2.30 -9.09
C PRO A 108 10.35 3.81 -9.18
N MET A 109 11.52 4.29 -8.77
CA MET A 109 11.89 5.69 -8.85
C MET A 109 13.38 5.84 -9.17
N GLY A 110 13.70 6.74 -10.07
CA GLY A 110 15.08 7.16 -10.35
C GLY A 110 16.02 6.08 -10.86
N GLY A 111 15.55 4.87 -11.17
CA GLY A 111 16.38 3.72 -11.53
C GLY A 111 17.11 3.10 -10.33
N PHE A 112 16.72 3.43 -9.10
CA PHE A 112 17.16 2.73 -7.89
C PHE A 112 16.55 1.33 -7.81
N GLU A 113 17.21 0.44 -7.08
CA GLU A 113 16.67 -0.90 -6.84
C GLU A 113 15.37 -0.82 -6.02
N MET A 114 14.36 -1.57 -6.44
CA MET A 114 13.06 -1.59 -5.77
C MET A 114 12.89 -2.88 -4.97
N ILE A 115 12.42 -2.73 -3.74
CA ILE A 115 11.89 -3.80 -2.91
C ILE A 115 10.40 -3.57 -2.78
N CYS A 116 9.58 -4.58 -3.05
CA CYS A 116 8.13 -4.45 -3.00
C CYS A 116 7.47 -5.48 -2.08
N THR A 117 6.30 -5.14 -1.60
CA THR A 117 5.28 -6.08 -1.13
C THR A 117 4.72 -6.83 -2.34
N ASP A 118 4.30 -8.07 -2.13
CA ASP A 118 3.72 -8.88 -3.20
C ASP A 118 2.19 -8.66 -3.24
N ASP A 119 1.78 -7.48 -3.69
CA ASP A 119 0.37 -7.08 -3.75
C ASP A 119 -0.45 -7.94 -4.72
N ARG A 120 0.17 -8.46 -5.79
CA ARG A 120 -0.47 -9.36 -6.73
C ARG A 120 -0.87 -10.67 -6.07
N SER A 121 0.06 -11.35 -5.38
CA SER A 121 -0.27 -12.58 -4.64
C SER A 121 -1.24 -12.33 -3.50
N ALA A 122 -1.10 -11.20 -2.79
CA ALA A 122 -1.99 -10.84 -1.70
C ALA A 122 -3.44 -10.66 -2.16
N MET A 123 -3.65 -10.00 -3.30
CA MET A 123 -4.99 -9.84 -3.87
C MET A 123 -5.52 -11.14 -4.49
N ALA A 124 -4.64 -12.01 -5.01
CA ALA A 124 -5.03 -13.34 -5.43
C ALA A 124 -5.56 -14.17 -4.25
N ASP A 125 -4.93 -14.11 -3.07
CA ASP A 125 -5.39 -14.80 -1.86
C ASP A 125 -6.79 -14.32 -1.40
N ILE A 126 -7.04 -12.98 -1.43
CA ILE A 126 -8.37 -12.42 -1.14
C ILE A 126 -9.40 -12.92 -2.16
N THR A 127 -9.04 -12.88 -3.43
CA THR A 127 -9.94 -13.29 -4.52
C THR A 127 -10.24 -14.77 -4.43
N GLU A 128 -9.24 -15.61 -4.11
CA GLU A 128 -9.44 -17.05 -3.86
C GLU A 128 -10.40 -17.29 -2.70
N HIS A 129 -10.33 -16.50 -1.64
CA HIS A 129 -11.28 -16.60 -0.54
C HIS A 129 -12.73 -16.33 -1.01
N ILE A 130 -12.95 -15.31 -1.84
CA ILE A 130 -14.29 -14.96 -2.35
C ILE A 130 -14.78 -16.00 -3.38
N VAL A 131 -13.93 -16.38 -4.31
CA VAL A 131 -14.30 -17.26 -5.43
C VAL A 131 -14.28 -18.74 -5.03
N GLY A 132 -13.23 -19.16 -4.31
CA GLY A 132 -13.01 -20.57 -3.96
C GLY A 132 -13.77 -20.99 -2.70
N VAL A 133 -13.76 -20.17 -1.63
CA VAL A 133 -14.41 -20.53 -0.35
C VAL A 133 -15.89 -20.16 -0.38
N HIS A 134 -16.25 -18.92 -0.76
CA HIS A 134 -17.65 -18.48 -0.79
C HIS A 134 -18.39 -18.84 -2.08
N GLY A 135 -17.69 -19.20 -3.14
CA GLY A 135 -18.28 -19.59 -4.41
C GLY A 135 -18.91 -18.44 -5.21
N CYS A 136 -18.65 -17.18 -4.83
CA CYS A 136 -19.21 -16.01 -5.51
C CYS A 136 -18.75 -15.93 -6.97
N ARG A 137 -19.65 -15.48 -7.84
CA ARG A 137 -19.40 -15.31 -9.29
C ARG A 137 -19.81 -13.93 -9.77
N ASP A 138 -20.82 -13.32 -9.17
CA ASP A 138 -21.21 -11.94 -9.44
C ASP A 138 -20.45 -10.99 -8.50
N ILE A 139 -19.28 -10.57 -8.94
CA ILE A 139 -18.33 -9.82 -8.13
C ILE A 139 -18.07 -8.46 -8.78
N VAL A 140 -18.14 -7.41 -7.98
CA VAL A 140 -17.70 -6.05 -8.33
C VAL A 140 -16.33 -5.80 -7.70
N ILE A 141 -15.45 -5.15 -8.43
CA ILE A 141 -14.11 -4.77 -7.97
C ILE A 141 -14.12 -3.28 -7.67
N LEU A 142 -13.89 -2.93 -6.40
CA LEU A 142 -13.67 -1.55 -5.98
C LEU A 142 -12.17 -1.29 -5.96
N ALA A 143 -11.66 -0.90 -7.12
CA ALA A 143 -10.25 -0.66 -7.36
C ALA A 143 -9.77 0.66 -6.73
N GLY A 144 -8.47 0.82 -6.61
CA GLY A 144 -7.84 2.08 -6.25
C GLY A 144 -7.89 3.12 -7.37
N MET A 145 -6.98 4.08 -7.35
CA MET A 145 -6.89 5.08 -8.42
C MET A 145 -6.49 4.42 -9.74
N LYS A 146 -7.12 4.88 -10.81
CA LYS A 146 -6.82 4.41 -12.17
C LYS A 146 -5.38 4.78 -12.56
N ASP A 147 -4.75 3.92 -13.36
CA ASP A 147 -3.37 4.10 -13.87
C ASP A 147 -2.34 4.27 -12.71
N TYR A 148 -2.57 3.58 -11.62
CA TYR A 148 -1.72 3.60 -10.45
C TYR A 148 -1.10 2.22 -10.19
N TYR A 149 0.23 2.15 -10.12
CA TYR A 149 0.99 0.90 -10.08
C TYR A 149 0.42 -0.17 -9.13
N VAL A 150 0.10 0.21 -7.89
CA VAL A 150 -0.46 -0.72 -6.89
C VAL A 150 -1.85 -1.22 -7.29
N THR A 151 -2.66 -0.35 -7.90
CA THR A 151 -3.97 -0.74 -8.42
C THR A 151 -3.83 -1.79 -9.51
N ASP A 152 -2.87 -1.59 -10.43
CA ASP A 152 -2.62 -2.49 -11.55
C ASP A 152 -2.13 -3.85 -11.05
N GLU A 153 -1.15 -3.90 -10.11
CA GLU A 153 -0.67 -5.14 -9.50
C GLU A 153 -1.81 -5.91 -8.80
N ARG A 154 -2.67 -5.20 -8.04
CA ARG A 154 -3.83 -5.81 -7.38
C ARG A 154 -4.85 -6.33 -8.39
N LEU A 155 -5.10 -5.62 -9.49
CA LEU A 155 -5.96 -6.10 -10.57
C LEU A 155 -5.41 -7.36 -11.23
N GLU A 156 -4.11 -7.44 -11.47
CA GLU A 156 -3.47 -8.64 -12.02
C GLU A 156 -3.66 -9.85 -11.09
N GLY A 157 -3.59 -9.68 -9.76
CA GLY A 157 -3.88 -10.75 -8.80
C GLY A 157 -5.32 -11.29 -8.90
N ILE A 158 -6.29 -10.39 -9.09
CA ILE A 158 -7.69 -10.78 -9.32
C ILE A 158 -7.83 -11.55 -10.64
N LYS A 159 -7.22 -11.05 -11.73
CA LYS A 159 -7.25 -11.69 -13.03
C LYS A 159 -6.63 -13.09 -13.01
N ASP A 160 -5.51 -13.26 -12.29
CA ASP A 160 -4.87 -14.57 -12.14
C ASP A 160 -5.81 -15.60 -11.49
N THR A 161 -6.49 -15.21 -10.41
CA THR A 161 -7.45 -16.08 -9.73
C THR A 161 -8.67 -16.35 -10.61
N TYR A 162 -9.20 -15.34 -11.28
CA TYR A 162 -10.33 -15.52 -12.21
C TYR A 162 -9.97 -16.52 -13.32
N ALA A 163 -8.77 -16.41 -13.90
CA ALA A 163 -8.30 -17.34 -14.92
C ALA A 163 -8.19 -18.76 -14.37
N ALA A 164 -7.68 -18.96 -13.15
CA ALA A 164 -7.59 -20.27 -12.50
C ALA A 164 -8.96 -20.92 -12.26
N HIS A 165 -9.99 -20.11 -12.02
CA HIS A 165 -11.38 -20.55 -11.82
C HIS A 165 -12.24 -20.51 -13.09
N ASN A 166 -11.67 -20.26 -14.28
CA ASN A 166 -12.36 -20.10 -15.55
C ASN A 166 -13.46 -19.02 -15.51
N ILE A 167 -13.23 -17.93 -14.77
CA ILE A 167 -14.09 -16.75 -14.71
C ILE A 167 -13.56 -15.73 -15.72
N LEU A 168 -14.44 -15.20 -16.57
CA LEU A 168 -14.06 -14.12 -17.47
C LEU A 168 -13.94 -12.81 -16.70
N PHE A 169 -12.82 -12.13 -16.86
CA PHE A 169 -12.64 -10.78 -16.31
C PHE A 169 -13.46 -9.77 -17.12
N ASP A 170 -14.31 -9.00 -16.43
CA ASP A 170 -15.19 -8.00 -17.03
C ASP A 170 -14.79 -6.61 -16.48
N GLU A 171 -14.17 -5.80 -17.34
CA GLU A 171 -13.74 -4.45 -16.95
C GLU A 171 -14.91 -3.54 -16.58
N SER A 172 -16.13 -3.80 -17.05
CA SER A 172 -17.31 -3.03 -16.67
C SER A 172 -17.69 -3.18 -15.20
N LYS A 173 -17.17 -4.20 -14.52
CA LYS A 173 -17.32 -4.44 -13.08
C LYS A 173 -16.21 -3.86 -12.23
N VAL A 174 -15.27 -3.10 -12.82
CA VAL A 174 -14.19 -2.41 -12.11
C VAL A 174 -14.58 -0.96 -11.87
N PHE A 175 -14.71 -0.57 -10.62
CA PHE A 175 -15.00 0.80 -10.20
C PHE A 175 -13.78 1.39 -9.53
N TYR A 176 -13.24 2.47 -10.08
CA TYR A 176 -12.07 3.14 -9.55
C TYR A 176 -12.46 4.12 -8.45
N GLY A 177 -11.82 3.99 -7.30
CA GLY A 177 -11.95 4.87 -6.14
C GLY A 177 -10.66 5.63 -5.87
N ASP A 178 -10.48 6.04 -4.62
CA ASP A 178 -9.41 6.93 -4.16
C ASP A 178 -8.59 6.35 -2.99
N PHE A 179 -8.79 5.08 -2.66
CA PHE A 179 -8.28 4.39 -1.47
C PHE A 179 -8.84 4.94 -0.14
N TRP A 180 -9.88 5.77 -0.17
CA TRP A 180 -10.49 6.38 1.00
C TRP A 180 -11.99 6.08 1.09
N TYR A 181 -12.63 6.45 2.21
CA TYR A 181 -14.06 6.18 2.45
C TYR A 181 -14.96 6.65 1.32
N THR A 182 -14.65 7.82 0.74
CA THR A 182 -15.41 8.47 -0.34
C THR A 182 -15.56 7.60 -1.59
N GLY A 183 -14.54 6.83 -1.96
CA GLY A 183 -14.63 5.89 -3.07
C GLY A 183 -15.62 4.75 -2.79
N GLY A 184 -15.64 4.26 -1.55
CA GLY A 184 -16.59 3.24 -1.12
C GLY A 184 -18.03 3.76 -1.06
N GLU A 185 -18.24 4.94 -0.48
CA GLU A 185 -19.53 5.61 -0.42
C GLU A 185 -20.13 5.84 -1.81
N ALA A 186 -19.30 6.29 -2.77
CA ALA A 186 -19.73 6.51 -4.15
C ALA A 186 -20.19 5.23 -4.84
N LEU A 187 -19.51 4.10 -4.64
CA LEU A 187 -19.99 2.80 -5.13
C LEU A 187 -21.28 2.39 -4.42
N GLY A 188 -21.38 2.62 -3.11
CA GLY A 188 -22.58 2.36 -2.32
C GLY A 188 -23.80 3.07 -2.88
N ASP A 189 -23.69 4.36 -3.21
CA ASP A 189 -24.77 5.16 -3.80
C ASP A 189 -25.26 4.58 -5.15
N LYS A 190 -24.34 4.07 -5.97
CA LYS A 190 -24.69 3.42 -7.25
C LYS A 190 -25.44 2.10 -7.06
N ILE A 191 -25.07 1.31 -6.07
CA ILE A 191 -25.78 0.06 -5.74
C ILE A 191 -27.16 0.37 -5.16
N ILE A 192 -27.26 1.34 -4.25
CA ILE A 192 -28.53 1.75 -3.60
C ILE A 192 -29.50 2.31 -4.63
N SER A 193 -29.05 3.13 -5.56
CA SER A 193 -29.88 3.70 -6.62
C SER A 193 -30.31 2.68 -7.68
N GLY A 194 -29.68 1.49 -7.72
CA GLY A 194 -29.91 0.50 -8.76
C GLY A 194 -29.18 0.80 -10.09
N GLU A 195 -28.30 1.79 -10.13
CA GLU A 195 -27.42 2.03 -11.28
C GLU A 195 -26.52 0.81 -11.53
N ILE A 196 -26.05 0.20 -10.44
CA ILE A 196 -25.33 -1.07 -10.46
C ILE A 196 -26.20 -2.12 -9.78
N PRO A 197 -26.49 -3.26 -10.45
CA PRO A 197 -27.15 -4.37 -9.79
C PRO A 197 -26.35 -4.84 -8.58
N ARG A 198 -27.06 -5.21 -7.50
CA ARG A 198 -26.41 -5.68 -6.28
C ARG A 198 -25.62 -6.96 -6.54
N PRO A 199 -24.28 -6.95 -6.38
CA PRO A 199 -23.45 -8.13 -6.57
C PRO A 199 -23.52 -9.08 -5.37
N GLU A 200 -23.00 -10.31 -5.52
CA GLU A 200 -22.78 -11.25 -4.41
C GLU A 200 -21.64 -10.79 -3.50
N ALA A 201 -20.59 -10.21 -4.10
CA ALA A 201 -19.45 -9.71 -3.37
C ALA A 201 -18.83 -8.46 -3.98
N VAL A 202 -18.16 -7.67 -3.13
CA VAL A 202 -17.26 -6.58 -3.55
C VAL A 202 -15.86 -6.85 -3.01
N ILE A 203 -14.89 -6.96 -3.92
CA ILE A 203 -13.46 -7.00 -3.58
C ILE A 203 -12.94 -5.57 -3.61
N SER A 204 -12.65 -5.01 -2.43
CA SER A 204 -12.10 -3.65 -2.31
C SER A 204 -10.60 -3.68 -2.11
N MET A 205 -9.91 -2.78 -2.80
CA MET A 205 -8.45 -2.63 -2.74
C MET A 205 -7.98 -1.76 -1.56
N SER A 206 -8.86 -1.39 -0.62
CA SER A 206 -8.48 -0.83 0.68
C SER A 206 -9.58 -1.03 1.70
N ASP A 207 -9.19 -1.07 2.98
CA ASP A 207 -10.12 -1.18 4.09
C ASP A 207 -10.99 0.08 4.24
N HIS A 208 -10.41 1.26 3.99
CA HIS A 208 -11.17 2.51 4.08
C HIS A 208 -12.30 2.56 3.06
N MET A 209 -12.04 2.15 1.80
CA MET A 209 -13.13 2.02 0.82
C MET A 209 -14.13 0.94 1.20
N ALA A 210 -13.66 -0.21 1.72
CA ALA A 210 -14.55 -1.29 2.17
C ALA A 210 -15.48 -0.83 3.30
N MET A 211 -14.94 -0.11 4.29
CA MET A 211 -15.74 0.45 5.40
C MET A 211 -16.71 1.52 4.91
N GLY A 212 -16.28 2.44 4.04
CA GLY A 212 -17.16 3.45 3.44
C GLY A 212 -18.34 2.81 2.70
N LEU A 213 -18.08 1.79 1.89
CA LEU A 213 -19.11 1.02 1.21
C LEU A 213 -20.04 0.30 2.19
N ALA A 214 -19.50 -0.46 3.14
CA ALA A 214 -20.27 -1.22 4.10
C ALA A 214 -21.22 -0.32 4.92
N ASN A 215 -20.70 0.78 5.46
CA ASN A 215 -21.47 1.73 6.22
C ASN A 215 -22.60 2.34 5.38
N ARG A 216 -22.29 2.78 4.16
CA ARG A 216 -23.29 3.38 3.25
C ARG A 216 -24.41 2.43 2.88
N LEU A 217 -24.10 1.15 2.62
CA LEU A 217 -25.08 0.11 2.33
C LEU A 217 -25.98 -0.18 3.55
N MET A 218 -25.37 -0.32 4.73
CA MET A 218 -26.10 -0.62 5.97
C MET A 218 -27.03 0.52 6.40
N GLU A 219 -26.63 1.77 6.25
CA GLU A 219 -27.49 2.94 6.46
C GLU A 219 -28.76 2.91 5.59
N ASN A 220 -28.72 2.19 4.47
CA ASN A 220 -29.84 2.02 3.54
C ASN A 220 -30.51 0.62 3.62
N GLY A 221 -30.25 -0.13 4.70
CA GLY A 221 -30.92 -1.39 4.99
C GLY A 221 -30.38 -2.60 4.23
N ILE A 222 -29.25 -2.49 3.54
CA ILE A 222 -28.56 -3.61 2.89
C ILE A 222 -27.59 -4.21 3.90
N ARG A 223 -27.73 -5.50 4.19
CA ARG A 223 -26.94 -6.18 5.23
C ARG A 223 -25.61 -6.65 4.70
N VAL A 224 -24.57 -6.44 5.48
CA VAL A 224 -23.20 -6.94 5.23
C VAL A 224 -22.84 -7.90 6.37
N PRO A 225 -22.51 -9.16 6.11
CA PRO A 225 -22.27 -9.78 4.78
C PRO A 225 -23.50 -10.47 4.17
N GLU A 226 -24.66 -10.51 4.81
CA GLU A 226 -25.79 -11.39 4.44
C GLU A 226 -26.33 -11.10 3.02
N ASP A 227 -26.34 -9.84 2.59
CA ASP A 227 -26.82 -9.44 1.27
C ASP A 227 -25.68 -9.15 0.27
N ILE A 228 -24.51 -8.73 0.78
CA ILE A 228 -23.28 -8.49 -0.01
C ILE A 228 -22.06 -8.80 0.87
N ILE A 229 -21.15 -9.65 0.40
CA ILE A 229 -19.84 -9.86 1.04
C ILE A 229 -18.91 -8.72 0.62
N ILE A 230 -18.15 -8.15 1.57
CA ILE A 230 -17.18 -7.09 1.29
C ILE A 230 -15.83 -7.47 1.90
N THR A 231 -14.78 -7.42 1.08
CA THR A 231 -13.39 -7.55 1.56
C THR A 231 -12.64 -6.24 1.41
N GLY A 232 -11.60 -6.06 2.21
CA GLY A 232 -10.69 -4.93 2.16
C GLY A 232 -9.25 -5.36 1.93
N PHE A 233 -8.33 -4.42 2.07
CA PHE A 233 -6.89 -4.59 1.98
C PHE A 233 -6.22 -3.57 2.92
N ASP A 234 -5.06 -3.87 3.47
CA ASP A 234 -4.22 -3.13 4.42
C ASP A 234 -4.37 -3.60 5.87
N CYS A 235 -5.45 -4.25 6.27
CA CYS A 235 -5.76 -4.67 7.63
C CYS A 235 -5.48 -3.53 8.64
N VAL A 236 -6.14 -2.38 8.42
CA VAL A 236 -6.05 -1.25 9.35
C VAL A 236 -6.78 -1.59 10.65
N PRO A 237 -6.37 -1.05 11.81
CA PRO A 237 -7.03 -1.35 13.08
C PRO A 237 -8.53 -1.09 13.06
N GLU A 238 -8.97 -0.06 12.35
CA GLU A 238 -10.38 0.33 12.22
C GLU A 238 -11.21 -0.75 11.54
N SER A 239 -10.66 -1.50 10.58
CA SER A 239 -11.39 -2.56 9.87
C SER A 239 -11.74 -3.73 10.79
N ALA A 240 -10.93 -4.00 11.82
CA ALA A 240 -11.18 -5.04 12.80
C ALA A 240 -12.27 -4.67 13.81
N ILE A 241 -12.40 -3.37 14.15
CA ILE A 241 -13.39 -2.85 15.12
C ILE A 241 -14.65 -2.31 14.45
N ASN A 242 -14.67 -2.16 13.13
CA ASN A 242 -15.87 -1.79 12.36
C ASN A 242 -16.99 -2.80 12.60
N THR A 243 -18.23 -2.40 12.40
CA THR A 243 -19.39 -3.29 12.54
C THR A 243 -20.17 -3.32 11.23
N PRO A 244 -20.10 -4.44 10.45
CA PRO A 244 -19.28 -5.65 10.70
C PRO A 244 -17.78 -5.41 10.52
N SER A 245 -16.93 -6.22 11.14
CA SER A 245 -15.49 -6.19 10.85
C SER A 245 -15.22 -6.69 9.43
N ILE A 246 -14.29 -6.04 8.76
CA ILE A 246 -13.96 -6.32 7.35
C ILE A 246 -12.92 -7.43 7.25
N THR A 247 -13.19 -8.43 6.39
CA THR A 247 -12.16 -9.39 5.97
C THR A 247 -11.12 -8.64 5.15
N SER A 248 -9.85 -8.72 5.55
CA SER A 248 -8.78 -7.91 4.98
C SER A 248 -7.47 -8.68 4.90
N TYR A 249 -6.49 -8.14 4.19
CA TYR A 249 -5.16 -8.72 4.05
C TYR A 249 -4.10 -7.84 4.71
N VAL A 250 -3.18 -8.49 5.44
CA VAL A 250 -2.02 -7.82 6.07
C VAL A 250 -0.87 -7.78 5.07
N PRO A 251 -0.53 -6.63 4.45
CA PRO A 251 0.63 -6.54 3.58
C PRO A 251 1.93 -6.61 4.39
N ALA A 252 2.97 -7.23 3.80
CA ALA A 252 4.26 -7.41 4.45
C ALA A 252 5.17 -6.15 4.41
N ALA A 253 4.59 -4.96 4.62
CA ALA A 253 5.29 -3.69 4.46
C ALA A 253 6.48 -3.52 5.43
N ALA A 254 6.36 -4.01 6.67
CA ALA A 254 7.46 -3.95 7.64
C ALA A 254 8.63 -4.85 7.21
N GLN A 255 8.34 -6.05 6.72
CA GLN A 255 9.36 -6.99 6.26
C GLN A 255 10.01 -6.52 4.95
N ALA A 256 9.24 -5.94 4.03
CA ALA A 256 9.78 -5.30 2.83
C ALA A 256 10.74 -4.17 3.20
N ALA A 257 10.38 -3.34 4.18
CA ALA A 257 11.25 -2.29 4.70
C ALA A 257 12.53 -2.82 5.37
N GLN A 258 12.44 -3.91 6.14
CA GLN A 258 13.63 -4.59 6.71
C GLN A 258 14.56 -5.10 5.59
N LYS A 259 13.99 -5.70 4.54
CA LYS A 259 14.74 -6.17 3.37
C LYS A 259 15.39 -5.00 2.62
N ALA A 260 14.70 -3.85 2.50
CA ALA A 260 15.27 -2.65 1.91
C ALA A 260 16.50 -2.14 2.69
N VAL A 261 16.43 -2.14 4.04
CA VAL A 261 17.59 -1.80 4.88
C VAL A 261 18.72 -2.80 4.71
N ALA A 262 18.43 -4.10 4.68
CA ALA A 262 19.46 -5.13 4.46
C ALA A 262 20.14 -4.94 3.09
N ARG A 263 19.34 -4.71 2.04
CA ARG A 263 19.88 -4.42 0.72
C ARG A 263 20.73 -3.15 0.69
N LEU A 264 20.28 -2.11 1.37
CA LEU A 264 21.04 -0.86 1.49
C LEU A 264 22.35 -1.08 2.25
N HIS A 265 22.35 -1.92 3.30
CA HIS A 265 23.56 -2.32 4.02
C HIS A 265 24.57 -3.00 3.08
N GLU A 266 24.13 -3.96 2.26
CA GLU A 266 24.99 -4.63 1.29
C GLU A 266 25.64 -3.64 0.32
N LEU A 267 24.88 -2.66 -0.16
CA LEU A 267 25.37 -1.61 -1.05
C LEU A 267 26.37 -0.66 -0.36
N ILE A 268 26.13 -0.31 0.89
CA ILE A 268 26.99 0.57 1.69
C ILE A 268 28.32 -0.12 2.05
N GLU A 269 28.25 -1.39 2.46
CA GLU A 269 29.42 -2.16 2.87
C GLU A 269 30.14 -2.83 1.69
N ASN A 270 29.54 -2.79 0.50
CA ASN A 270 30.02 -3.50 -0.71
C ASN A 270 30.21 -5.00 -0.45
N VAL A 271 29.21 -5.61 0.21
CA VAL A 271 29.15 -7.05 0.50
C VAL A 271 27.99 -7.70 -0.25
N GLY A 272 28.08 -9.03 -0.42
CA GLY A 272 26.96 -9.79 -0.99
C GLY A 272 25.85 -10.05 0.05
N PRO A 273 24.68 -10.55 -0.41
CA PRO A 273 23.60 -10.94 0.48
C PRO A 273 24.04 -12.04 1.46
N ASP A 274 23.53 -11.98 2.70
CA ASP A 274 23.76 -13.04 3.68
C ASP A 274 23.06 -14.33 3.22
N PRO A 275 23.77 -15.42 2.90
CA PRO A 275 23.18 -16.66 2.43
C PRO A 275 22.32 -17.37 3.49
N ASN A 276 22.46 -17.00 4.75
CA ASN A 276 21.69 -17.56 5.86
C ASN A 276 20.43 -16.76 6.16
N GLU A 277 20.28 -15.58 5.58
CA GLU A 277 19.13 -14.71 5.81
C GLU A 277 17.92 -15.23 5.01
N LYS A 278 16.89 -15.66 5.74
CA LYS A 278 15.61 -16.05 5.17
C LYS A 278 14.60 -14.93 5.38
N TRP A 279 14.00 -14.48 4.30
CA TRP A 279 12.92 -13.52 4.33
C TRP A 279 11.58 -14.24 4.37
N GLU A 280 11.06 -14.48 5.58
CA GLU A 280 9.69 -14.96 5.78
C GLU A 280 8.81 -13.73 6.00
N PHE A 281 7.93 -13.45 5.04
CA PHE A 281 6.99 -12.36 5.17
C PHE A 281 5.76 -12.85 5.96
N GLU A 282 5.53 -12.26 7.13
CA GLU A 282 4.23 -12.40 7.80
C GLU A 282 3.19 -11.67 6.96
N LYS A 283 2.55 -12.42 6.10
CA LYS A 283 1.44 -11.99 5.27
C LYS A 283 0.27 -12.92 5.51
N GLY A 284 -0.95 -12.44 5.39
CA GLY A 284 -2.10 -13.31 5.54
C GLY A 284 -3.43 -12.61 5.53
N LEU A 285 -4.43 -13.41 5.20
CA LEU A 285 -5.81 -13.00 5.22
C LEU A 285 -6.32 -12.99 6.66
N PHE A 286 -6.79 -11.82 7.12
CA PHE A 286 -7.57 -11.66 8.34
C PHE A 286 -9.04 -11.87 7.99
N ILE A 287 -9.64 -12.90 8.58
CA ILE A 287 -11.07 -13.17 8.39
C ILE A 287 -11.85 -12.33 9.41
N GLY A 288 -12.61 -11.37 8.93
CA GLY A 288 -13.52 -10.58 9.74
C GLY A 288 -14.62 -11.44 10.37
N SER A 289 -15.19 -10.97 11.48
CA SER A 289 -16.13 -11.74 12.31
C SER A 289 -17.44 -12.13 11.60
N ARG A 290 -17.67 -11.68 10.37
CA ARG A 290 -18.88 -11.95 9.58
C ARG A 290 -18.58 -12.14 8.10
N CYS A 291 -17.56 -12.90 7.78
CA CYS A 291 -17.36 -13.37 6.40
C CYS A 291 -18.27 -14.59 6.10
N GLY A 292 -19.38 -14.74 6.86
CA GLY A 292 -20.41 -15.74 6.63
C GLY A 292 -19.89 -17.19 6.64
N PHE A 293 -19.55 -17.73 7.81
CA PHE A 293 -19.55 -19.17 8.07
C PHE A 293 -20.88 -19.56 8.70
#